data_d4bedd8fbdf702ed1c9adec32a4755b6
#
_entry.id   d4bedd8fbdf702ed1c9adec32a4755b6
#
_cell.length_a   1.000
_cell.length_b   1.000
_cell.length_c   1.000
_cell.angle_alpha   90.00
_cell.angle_beta   90.00
_cell.angle_gamma   90.00
#
_symmetry.space_group_name_H-M   'P 1'
#
loop_
_entity.id
_entity.type
_entity.pdbx_description
1 polymer ?
#
loop_
_entity_poly.entity_id
_entity_poly.type
_entity_poly.pdbx_seq_one_letter_code
_entity_poly.pdbx_strand_id
1 'polypeptide(L)'
;MYDFSAIINYVEYLRHKCGLFVSIHPTFAKGSTIVNEKLRIFNFHENRYCAFIKHNPEANKHCIQCQTKVAKQCEIGTFNGVCFAGVKERVYPITHETEIVGFISVSGYKTDNADSYFKRISHIYGFDYTDLKKKYKFLNPAFPEPNQLDTLLLPLCQMLELAYLKSDIS
;
A
#
# COMPACT_ATOMS: atom_id res chain seq x y z
N MET A 1 8.61 -22.78 13.99
CA MET A 1 8.39 -21.96 12.76
C MET A 1 7.09 -21.17 12.93
N TYR A 2 7.10 -19.88 12.65
CA TYR A 2 5.90 -19.04 12.75
C TYR A 2 4.87 -19.43 11.67
N ASP A 3 3.62 -19.55 12.06
CA ASP A 3 2.52 -19.86 11.13
C ASP A 3 1.94 -18.58 10.53
N PHE A 4 2.17 -18.36 9.24
CA PHE A 4 1.69 -17.18 8.51
C PHE A 4 0.23 -17.29 8.07
N SER A 5 -0.43 -18.43 8.25
CA SER A 5 -1.78 -18.65 7.73
C SER A 5 -2.79 -17.66 8.31
N ALA A 6 -2.67 -17.29 9.57
CA ALA A 6 -3.54 -16.29 10.19
C ALA A 6 -3.43 -14.91 9.52
N ILE A 7 -2.21 -14.46 9.21
CA ILE A 7 -1.96 -13.20 8.50
C ILE A 7 -2.56 -13.27 7.11
N ILE A 8 -2.26 -14.33 6.35
CA ILE A 8 -2.75 -14.52 4.98
C ILE A 8 -4.27 -14.50 4.96
N ASN A 9 -4.91 -15.27 5.83
CA ASN A 9 -6.37 -15.35 5.93
C ASN A 9 -6.99 -13.99 6.31
N TYR A 10 -6.36 -13.24 7.19
CA TYR A 10 -6.86 -11.91 7.57
C TYR A 10 -6.73 -10.89 6.44
N VAL A 11 -5.62 -10.88 5.71
CA VAL A 11 -5.46 -10.01 4.52
C VAL A 11 -6.50 -10.36 3.46
N GLU A 12 -6.72 -11.65 3.20
CA GLU A 12 -7.75 -12.10 2.25
C GLU A 12 -9.16 -11.70 2.71
N TYR A 13 -9.45 -11.77 4.00
CA TYR A 13 -10.71 -11.26 4.56
C TYR A 13 -10.87 -9.75 4.31
N LEU A 14 -9.85 -8.95 4.60
CA LEU A 14 -9.88 -7.51 4.35
C LEU A 14 -10.10 -7.17 2.87
N ARG A 15 -9.45 -7.91 1.98
CA ARG A 15 -9.59 -7.73 0.53
C ARG A 15 -10.96 -8.15 0.02
N HIS A 16 -11.40 -9.37 0.32
CA HIS A 16 -12.58 -9.98 -0.31
C HIS A 16 -13.89 -9.69 0.43
N LYS A 17 -13.87 -9.55 1.75
CA LYS A 17 -15.09 -9.29 2.54
C LYS A 17 -15.26 -7.81 2.88
N CYS A 18 -14.18 -7.10 3.16
CA CYS A 18 -14.23 -5.67 3.46
C CYS A 18 -14.02 -4.77 2.24
N GLY A 19 -13.63 -5.33 1.10
CA GLY A 19 -13.41 -4.59 -0.15
C GLY A 19 -12.24 -3.62 -0.09
N LEU A 20 -11.23 -3.89 0.75
CA LEU A 20 -10.06 -3.03 0.91
C LEU A 20 -8.90 -3.47 0.01
N PHE A 21 -8.26 -2.53 -0.64
CA PHE A 21 -7.01 -2.78 -1.38
C PHE A 21 -5.83 -2.69 -0.42
N VAL A 22 -5.56 -3.79 0.29
CA VAL A 22 -4.46 -3.91 1.26
C VAL A 22 -3.22 -4.43 0.56
N SER A 23 -2.09 -3.74 0.74
CA SER A 23 -0.78 -4.19 0.32
C SER A 23 0.22 -4.08 1.47
N ILE A 24 1.23 -4.95 1.48
CA ILE A 24 2.28 -5.01 2.51
C ILE A 24 3.62 -4.81 1.83
N HIS A 25 4.35 -3.79 2.25
CA HIS A 25 5.62 -3.37 1.63
C HIS A 25 6.75 -3.48 2.65
N PRO A 26 7.59 -4.53 2.57
CA PRO A 26 8.79 -4.62 3.40
C PRO A 26 9.81 -3.58 2.96
N THR A 27 10.55 -3.02 3.92
CA THR A 27 11.72 -2.21 3.60
C THR A 27 12.92 -3.14 3.48
N PHE A 28 13.63 -3.08 2.35
CA PHE A 28 14.70 -4.04 2.02
C PHE A 28 15.91 -4.01 2.95
N ALA A 29 16.07 -2.96 3.74
CA ALA A 29 17.25 -2.76 4.57
C ALA A 29 17.18 -3.42 5.95
N LYS A 30 15.98 -3.82 6.42
CA LYS A 30 15.74 -4.25 7.80
C LYS A 30 14.62 -5.28 7.89
N GLY A 31 14.71 -6.15 8.87
CA GLY A 31 13.70 -7.16 9.13
C GLY A 31 14.05 -8.56 8.65
N SER A 32 13.20 -9.51 9.01
CA SER A 32 13.38 -10.91 8.68
C SER A 32 13.16 -11.21 7.21
N THR A 33 14.11 -11.83 6.55
CA THR A 33 13.99 -12.28 5.16
C THR A 33 12.87 -13.29 4.98
N ILE A 34 12.61 -14.15 5.98
CA ILE A 34 11.54 -15.15 5.95
C ILE A 34 10.17 -14.46 5.90
N VAL A 35 9.94 -13.45 6.75
CA VAL A 35 8.69 -12.69 6.76
C VAL A 35 8.50 -11.97 5.43
N ASN A 36 9.54 -11.30 4.93
CA ASN A 36 9.48 -10.57 3.68
C ASN A 36 9.15 -11.50 2.50
N GLU A 37 9.75 -12.68 2.46
CA GLU A 37 9.49 -13.68 1.41
C GLU A 37 8.05 -14.20 1.46
N LYS A 38 7.56 -14.56 2.65
CA LYS A 38 6.20 -15.08 2.84
C LYS A 38 5.12 -14.07 2.48
N LEU A 39 5.37 -12.78 2.71
CA LEU A 39 4.41 -11.71 2.46
C LEU A 39 4.57 -11.04 1.08
N ARG A 40 5.51 -11.51 0.27
CA ARG A 40 5.79 -10.95 -1.06
C ARG A 40 4.57 -10.91 -1.97
N ILE A 41 3.66 -11.87 -1.83
CA ILE A 41 2.41 -11.95 -2.59
C ILE A 41 1.49 -10.74 -2.37
N PHE A 42 1.66 -10.00 -1.27
CA PHE A 42 0.87 -8.83 -0.94
C PHE A 42 1.57 -7.49 -1.27
N ASN A 43 2.74 -7.54 -1.89
CA ASN A 43 3.54 -6.34 -2.17
C ASN A 43 3.17 -5.69 -3.51
N PHE A 44 1.88 -5.45 -3.75
CA PHE A 44 1.43 -4.72 -4.93
C PHE A 44 0.01 -4.17 -4.75
N HIS A 45 -0.31 -3.12 -5.49
CA HIS A 45 -1.64 -2.53 -5.54
C HIS A 45 -2.49 -3.22 -6.62
N GLU A 46 -3.55 -3.90 -6.22
CA GLU A 46 -4.37 -4.75 -7.11
C GLU A 46 -5.41 -4.01 -7.95
N ASN A 47 -5.62 -2.71 -7.76
CA ASN A 47 -6.67 -2.01 -8.50
C ASN A 47 -6.30 -1.79 -9.98
N ARG A 48 -7.33 -1.71 -10.83
CA ARG A 48 -7.17 -1.58 -12.28
C ARG A 48 -6.50 -0.28 -12.71
N TYR A 49 -6.70 0.80 -11.98
CA TYR A 49 -6.06 2.08 -12.28
C TYR A 49 -4.54 2.01 -12.07
N CYS A 50 -4.12 1.49 -10.92
CA CYS A 50 -2.69 1.31 -10.65
C CYS A 50 -2.03 0.36 -11.66
N ALA A 51 -2.71 -0.72 -12.06
CA ALA A 51 -2.21 -1.63 -13.08
C ALA A 51 -2.02 -0.90 -14.43
N PHE A 52 -2.97 -0.07 -14.82
CA PHE A 52 -2.89 0.75 -16.03
C PHE A 52 -1.69 1.72 -15.99
N ILE A 53 -1.51 2.43 -14.86
CA ILE A 53 -0.37 3.35 -14.67
C ILE A 53 0.97 2.61 -14.76
N LYS A 54 1.08 1.47 -14.09
CA LYS A 54 2.33 0.68 -14.03
C LYS A 54 2.69 0.00 -15.34
N HIS A 55 1.77 -0.09 -16.27
CA HIS A 55 2.06 -0.60 -17.60
C HIS A 55 3.00 0.33 -18.39
N ASN A 56 3.05 1.61 -18.04
CA ASN A 56 4.07 2.53 -18.52
C ASN A 56 5.34 2.36 -17.68
N PRO A 57 6.50 1.98 -18.30
CA PRO A 57 7.74 1.68 -17.55
C PRO A 57 8.27 2.85 -16.72
N GLU A 58 8.22 4.07 -17.22
CA GLU A 58 8.71 5.25 -16.51
C GLU A 58 7.78 5.64 -15.34
N ALA A 59 6.47 5.52 -15.53
CA ALA A 59 5.50 5.71 -14.45
C ALA A 59 5.66 4.62 -13.37
N ASN A 60 5.95 3.38 -13.75
CA ASN A 60 6.23 2.31 -12.80
C ASN A 60 7.48 2.59 -11.95
N LYS A 61 8.56 3.11 -12.56
CA LYS A 61 9.74 3.55 -11.81
C LYS A 61 9.39 4.64 -10.80
N HIS A 62 8.58 5.60 -11.19
CA HIS A 62 8.11 6.65 -10.29
C HIS A 62 7.31 6.07 -9.11
N CYS A 63 6.44 5.10 -9.38
CA CYS A 63 5.69 4.39 -8.34
C CYS A 63 6.62 3.73 -7.31
N ILE A 64 7.68 3.04 -7.77
CA ILE A 64 8.68 2.41 -6.90
C ILE A 64 9.42 3.45 -6.06
N GLN A 65 9.80 4.58 -6.65
CA GLN A 65 10.44 5.69 -5.94
C GLN A 65 9.52 6.30 -4.87
N CYS A 66 8.23 6.39 -5.14
CA CYS A 66 7.24 6.87 -4.16
C CYS A 66 7.18 5.96 -2.94
N GLN A 67 7.29 4.65 -3.11
CA GLN A 67 7.31 3.70 -1.98
C GLN A 67 8.49 3.97 -1.03
N THR A 68 9.64 4.34 -1.55
CA THR A 68 10.80 4.72 -0.72
C THR A 68 10.51 5.98 0.11
N LYS A 69 9.82 6.96 -0.46
CA LYS A 69 9.40 8.18 0.26
C LYS A 69 8.37 7.86 1.33
N VAL A 70 7.41 6.98 1.03
CA VAL A 70 6.41 6.50 1.99
C VAL A 70 7.09 5.81 3.18
N ALA A 71 8.08 4.96 2.93
CA ALA A 71 8.84 4.29 3.99
C ALA A 71 9.50 5.28 4.94
N LYS A 72 10.10 6.37 4.44
CA LYS A 72 10.65 7.45 5.26
C LYS A 72 9.58 8.18 6.05
N GLN A 73 8.45 8.45 5.44
CA GLN A 73 7.33 9.15 6.08
C GLN A 73 6.72 8.34 7.23
N CYS A 74 6.88 7.03 7.24
CA CYS A 74 6.46 6.15 8.33
C CYS A 74 7.11 6.46 9.68
N GLU A 75 8.22 7.19 9.71
CA GLU A 75 8.88 7.62 10.96
C GLU A 75 7.98 8.52 11.82
N ILE A 76 7.04 9.22 11.22
CA ILE A 76 6.07 10.07 11.93
C ILE A 76 4.83 9.31 12.42
N GLY A 77 4.69 8.02 12.10
CA GLY A 77 3.55 7.18 12.44
C GLY A 77 2.59 6.95 11.27
N THR A 78 1.36 6.55 11.57
CA THR A 78 0.29 6.35 10.58
C THR A 78 -0.12 7.67 9.92
N PHE A 79 -0.30 7.67 8.60
CA PHE A 79 -0.66 8.88 7.86
C PHE A 79 -1.51 8.59 6.63
N ASN A 80 -2.17 9.61 6.11
CA ASN A 80 -2.85 9.59 4.82
C ASN A 80 -1.97 10.27 3.76
N GLY A 81 -1.93 9.70 2.57
CA GLY A 81 -1.19 10.26 1.45
C GLY A 81 -1.95 10.14 0.13
N VAL A 82 -1.44 10.86 -0.86
CA VAL A 82 -1.90 10.75 -2.24
C VAL A 82 -0.68 10.54 -3.12
N CYS A 83 -0.67 9.49 -3.94
CA CYS A 83 0.47 9.22 -4.82
C CYS A 83 0.49 10.16 -6.04
N PHE A 84 1.57 10.12 -6.82
CA PHE A 84 1.74 10.96 -8.01
C PHE A 84 0.64 10.79 -9.06
N ALA A 85 -0.06 9.67 -9.05
CA ALA A 85 -1.15 9.36 -9.97
C ALA A 85 -2.55 9.72 -9.42
N GLY A 86 -2.63 10.35 -8.25
CA GLY A 86 -3.89 10.79 -7.65
C GLY A 86 -4.66 9.69 -6.92
N VAL A 87 -3.99 8.65 -6.45
CA VAL A 87 -4.61 7.59 -5.63
C VAL A 87 -4.36 7.87 -4.16
N LYS A 88 -5.44 7.96 -3.40
CA LYS A 88 -5.42 8.21 -1.96
C LYS A 88 -5.23 6.92 -1.20
N GLU A 89 -4.42 6.97 -0.14
CA GLU A 89 -4.09 5.82 0.70
C GLU A 89 -3.95 6.21 2.16
N ARG A 90 -4.08 5.21 3.04
CA ARG A 90 -3.68 5.31 4.45
C ARG A 90 -2.57 4.30 4.72
N VAL A 91 -1.50 4.76 5.36
CA VAL A 91 -0.28 3.99 5.56
C VAL A 91 -0.06 3.73 7.04
N TYR A 92 0.23 2.46 7.37
CA TYR A 92 0.50 1.99 8.72
C TYR A 92 1.93 1.44 8.79
N PRO A 93 2.81 2.05 9.59
CA PRO A 93 4.16 1.51 9.80
C PRO A 93 4.12 0.13 10.48
N ILE A 94 5.05 -0.73 10.09
CA ILE A 94 5.33 -1.99 10.78
C ILE A 94 6.67 -1.81 11.47
N THR A 95 6.70 -1.96 12.80
CA THR A 95 7.91 -1.80 13.60
C THR A 95 8.41 -3.14 14.12
N HIS A 96 9.71 -3.27 14.21
CA HIS A 96 10.38 -4.38 14.89
C HIS A 96 11.47 -3.78 15.78
N GLU A 97 11.39 -4.05 17.08
CA GLU A 97 12.18 -3.33 18.09
C GLU A 97 11.86 -1.82 18.00
N THR A 98 12.78 -0.98 17.59
CA THR A 98 12.57 0.47 17.43
C THR A 98 12.64 0.93 15.97
N GLU A 99 12.71 -0.03 15.04
CA GLU A 99 12.94 0.26 13.63
C GLU A 99 11.70 -0.02 12.77
N ILE A 100 11.54 0.78 11.72
CA ILE A 100 10.54 0.53 10.68
C ILE A 100 11.06 -0.58 9.76
N VAL A 101 10.36 -1.71 9.72
CA VAL A 101 10.71 -2.85 8.86
C VAL A 101 9.82 -2.97 7.63
N GLY A 102 8.77 -2.18 7.55
CA GLY A 102 7.86 -2.15 6.42
C GLY A 102 6.66 -1.27 6.71
N PHE A 103 5.69 -1.32 5.83
CA PHE A 103 4.42 -0.63 6.02
C PHE A 103 3.27 -1.38 5.34
N ILE A 104 2.06 -1.16 5.84
CA ILE A 104 0.82 -1.58 5.21
C ILE A 104 0.20 -0.36 4.53
N SER A 105 -0.23 -0.50 3.29
CA SER A 105 -1.01 0.51 2.59
C SER A 105 -2.44 0.02 2.35
N VAL A 106 -3.42 0.83 2.72
CA VAL A 106 -4.80 0.68 2.26
C VAL A 106 -5.04 1.78 1.24
N SER A 107 -5.09 1.41 -0.03
CA SER A 107 -5.10 2.35 -1.16
C SER A 107 -6.35 2.16 -2.05
N GLY A 108 -6.34 2.78 -3.21
CA GLY A 108 -7.39 2.59 -4.20
C GLY A 108 -8.57 3.54 -4.04
N TYR A 109 -8.37 4.69 -3.41
CA TYR A 109 -9.41 5.71 -3.21
C TYR A 109 -9.17 6.93 -4.08
N LYS A 110 -10.28 7.55 -4.52
CA LYS A 110 -10.25 8.79 -5.31
C LYS A 110 -9.86 9.98 -4.44
N THR A 111 -9.20 10.96 -5.06
CA THR A 111 -8.94 12.27 -4.46
C THR A 111 -9.79 13.35 -5.12
N ASP A 112 -10.06 14.45 -4.39
CA ASP A 112 -10.96 15.51 -4.85
C ASP A 112 -10.41 16.31 -6.03
N ASN A 113 -9.09 16.41 -6.16
CA ASN A 113 -8.42 17.17 -7.22
C ASN A 113 -7.75 16.28 -8.26
N ALA A 114 -8.39 15.16 -8.61
CA ALA A 114 -7.84 14.15 -9.54
C ALA A 114 -7.42 14.73 -10.90
N ASP A 115 -8.16 15.72 -11.40
CA ASP A 115 -7.88 16.32 -12.71
C ASP A 115 -6.48 16.93 -12.80
N SER A 116 -5.99 17.55 -11.75
CA SER A 116 -4.63 18.10 -11.70
C SER A 116 -3.56 17.01 -11.81
N TYR A 117 -3.81 15.84 -11.23
CA TYR A 117 -2.93 14.68 -11.36
C TYR A 117 -2.95 14.13 -12.80
N PHE A 118 -4.13 14.01 -13.42
CA PHE A 118 -4.25 13.53 -14.80
C PHE A 118 -3.49 14.42 -15.77
N LYS A 119 -3.62 15.73 -15.64
CA LYS A 119 -2.90 16.70 -16.49
C LYS A 119 -1.40 16.53 -16.35
N ARG A 120 -0.90 16.39 -15.13
CA ARG A 120 0.52 16.22 -14.84
C ARG A 120 1.08 14.93 -15.43
N ILE A 121 0.46 13.77 -15.15
CA ILE A 121 0.96 12.49 -15.62
C ILE A 121 0.75 12.28 -17.12
N SER A 122 -0.29 12.88 -17.72
CA SER A 122 -0.44 12.93 -19.16
C SER A 122 0.72 13.68 -19.82
N HIS A 123 1.10 14.83 -19.27
CA HIS A 123 2.22 15.62 -19.77
C HIS A 123 3.57 14.89 -19.61
N ILE A 124 3.83 14.30 -18.45
CA ILE A 124 5.13 13.68 -18.14
C ILE A 124 5.30 12.33 -18.84
N TYR A 125 4.26 11.49 -18.84
CA TYR A 125 4.35 10.09 -19.29
C TYR A 125 3.60 9.80 -20.60
N GLY A 126 2.91 10.78 -21.15
CA GLY A 126 2.18 10.61 -22.41
C GLY A 126 0.89 9.80 -22.30
N PHE A 127 0.29 9.70 -21.12
CA PHE A 127 -1.01 9.04 -20.97
C PHE A 127 -2.10 9.83 -21.69
N ASP A 128 -3.03 9.11 -22.31
CA ASP A 128 -4.27 9.70 -22.81
C ASP A 128 -5.16 10.11 -21.63
N TYR A 129 -5.56 11.38 -21.62
CA TYR A 129 -6.38 11.94 -20.54
C TYR A 129 -7.74 11.23 -20.37
N THR A 130 -8.38 10.89 -21.49
CA THR A 130 -9.67 10.20 -21.49
C THR A 130 -9.54 8.79 -20.91
N ASP A 131 -8.48 8.08 -21.26
CA ASP A 131 -8.19 6.75 -20.72
C ASP A 131 -7.93 6.80 -19.22
N LEU A 132 -7.16 7.77 -18.74
CA LEU A 132 -6.95 7.99 -17.30
C LEU A 132 -8.27 8.16 -16.57
N LYS A 133 -9.17 9.02 -17.06
CA LYS A 133 -10.48 9.23 -16.46
C LYS A 133 -11.33 7.96 -16.42
N LYS A 134 -11.32 7.18 -17.49
CA LYS A 134 -12.06 5.91 -17.59
C LYS A 134 -11.54 4.90 -16.54
N LYS A 135 -10.24 4.74 -16.44
CA LYS A 135 -9.63 3.80 -15.49
C LYS A 135 -9.78 4.25 -14.04
N TYR A 136 -9.72 5.56 -13.79
CA TYR A 136 -9.91 6.14 -12.46
C TYR A 136 -11.28 5.83 -11.84
N LYS A 137 -12.30 5.59 -12.67
CA LYS A 137 -13.64 5.21 -12.20
C LYS A 137 -13.66 3.90 -11.42
N PHE A 138 -12.64 3.03 -11.60
CA PHE A 138 -12.54 1.77 -10.85
C PHE A 138 -12.05 1.94 -9.41
N LEU A 139 -11.56 3.12 -9.04
CA LEU A 139 -11.19 3.40 -7.66
C LEU A 139 -12.44 3.62 -6.78
N ASN A 140 -12.29 3.33 -5.50
CA ASN A 140 -13.34 3.59 -4.51
C ASN A 140 -13.59 5.10 -4.36
N PRO A 141 -14.85 5.57 -4.42
CA PRO A 141 -15.15 7.00 -4.42
C PRO A 141 -14.97 7.66 -3.04
N ALA A 142 -15.27 6.94 -1.98
CA ALA A 142 -15.24 7.48 -0.62
C ALA A 142 -14.04 6.93 0.15
N PHE A 143 -13.22 7.83 0.66
CA PHE A 143 -12.16 7.45 1.61
C PHE A 143 -12.80 7.25 2.99
N PRO A 144 -12.65 6.05 3.61
CA PRO A 144 -13.25 5.77 4.90
C PRO A 144 -12.71 6.69 6.00
N GLU A 145 -13.49 6.88 7.04
CA GLU A 145 -13.02 7.58 8.24
C GLU A 145 -11.81 6.83 8.83
N PRO A 146 -10.78 7.54 9.30
CA PRO A 146 -9.57 6.91 9.84
C PRO A 146 -9.84 5.86 10.91
N ASN A 147 -10.78 6.11 11.82
CA ASN A 147 -11.14 5.17 12.89
C ASN A 147 -11.69 3.84 12.37
N GLN A 148 -12.43 3.85 11.27
CA GLN A 148 -12.96 2.64 10.65
C GLN A 148 -11.83 1.77 10.09
N LEU A 149 -10.89 2.39 9.39
CA LEU A 149 -9.72 1.69 8.87
C LEU A 149 -8.82 1.19 10.01
N ASP A 150 -8.52 2.03 10.98
CA ASP A 150 -7.62 1.69 12.09
C ASP A 150 -8.12 0.49 12.88
N THR A 151 -9.42 0.38 13.12
CA THR A 151 -10.03 -0.78 13.79
C THR A 151 -9.72 -2.09 13.06
N LEU A 152 -9.68 -2.07 11.73
CA LEU A 152 -9.40 -3.26 10.92
C LEU A 152 -7.89 -3.48 10.71
N LEU A 153 -7.09 -2.42 10.61
CA LEU A 153 -5.69 -2.53 10.21
C LEU A 153 -4.71 -2.63 11.38
N LEU A 154 -4.99 -2.03 12.53
CA LEU A 154 -4.09 -2.15 13.70
C LEU A 154 -3.88 -3.59 14.17
N PRO A 155 -4.90 -4.47 14.17
CA PRO A 155 -4.66 -5.90 14.43
C PRO A 155 -3.69 -6.55 13.45
N LEU A 156 -3.74 -6.18 12.17
CA LEU A 156 -2.79 -6.70 11.18
C LEU A 156 -1.36 -6.20 11.47
N CYS A 157 -1.19 -4.94 11.87
CA CYS A 157 0.11 -4.42 12.29
C CYS A 157 0.69 -5.26 13.44
N GLN A 158 -0.11 -5.56 14.46
CA GLN A 158 0.30 -6.38 15.60
C GLN A 158 0.69 -7.80 15.20
N MET A 159 -0.09 -8.42 14.31
CA MET A 159 0.20 -9.75 13.79
C MET A 159 1.54 -9.76 13.03
N LEU A 160 1.82 -8.74 12.23
CA LEU A 160 3.07 -8.62 11.48
C LEU A 160 4.26 -8.35 12.40
N GLU A 161 4.12 -7.48 13.38
CA GLU A 161 5.15 -7.22 14.39
C GLU A 161 5.50 -8.50 15.16
N LEU A 162 4.50 -9.28 15.53
CA LEU A 162 4.71 -10.58 16.18
C LEU A 162 5.42 -11.57 15.25
N ALA A 163 5.08 -11.58 13.96
CA ALA A 163 5.75 -12.44 12.98
C ALA A 163 7.23 -12.12 12.85
N TYR A 164 7.60 -10.83 12.80
CA TYR A 164 9.00 -10.41 12.78
C TYR A 164 9.72 -10.83 14.06
N LEU A 165 9.12 -10.58 15.23
CA LEU A 165 9.70 -10.96 16.52
C LEU A 165 9.94 -12.46 16.65
N LYS A 166 8.97 -13.29 16.25
CA LYS A 166 9.08 -14.75 16.33
C LYS A 166 10.06 -15.33 15.31
N SER A 167 10.21 -14.71 14.15
CA SER A 167 11.12 -15.18 13.11
C SER A 167 12.59 -14.89 13.41
N ASP A 168 12.88 -13.85 14.20
CA ASP A 168 14.26 -13.54 14.60
C ASP A 168 14.78 -14.48 15.70
N ILE A 169 13.88 -15.17 16.43
CA ILE A 169 14.25 -16.11 17.51
C ILE A 169 14.56 -17.51 16.95
N SER A 170 14.16 -17.78 15.71
CA SER A 170 14.37 -19.08 15.06
C SER A 170 15.62 -19.05 14.17
#